data_ab0011ece38ed8737b70a3cea50bce0c
#
_entry.id   ab0011ece38ed8737b70a3cea50bce0c
#
_cell.length_a   1.000
_cell.length_b   1.000
_cell.length_c   1.000
_cell.angle_alpha   90.00
_cell.angle_beta   90.00
_cell.angle_gamma   90.00
#
_symmetry.space_group_name_H-M   'P 1'
#
loop_
_entity.id
_entity.type
_entity.pdbx_description
1 polymer ?
#
loop_
_entity_poly.entity_id
_entity_poly.type
_entity_poly.pdbx_seq_one_letter_code
_entity_poly.pdbx_strand_id
1 'polypeptide(L)'
;TRVRSSAASDVYKRQGKMSNKYEFIAPCHFGLEAVCKREIADLGYEIVKVEDGKVTFAGDMDALVRANIFLRTTQRILLKVAEFKALTFEELFQNVKKVPWEEYFPSDARFWVTKATSVKSKLFSPSDIQSIVKKAMVERMKEHYHINWFEEDGADYPVRVIIYKDIVTIGLDTSGESLHKRGYRRMVSKAPIEETLAAALIKLTPWNKSRILVDPFCGSGTFPIEAAMMGANIAPGMHREFQAQNWDNIVSPKLFARGFEEAESLVDTSVEMDIQGYDIDPQIVKAARENAKRAGVDGLIHFQQRPVHHLSHPKKYGFVITNPPYGERLEEKEDLPALYRDMGKAFAGLDGWSEYVITAYEDAERYIGKKAAKNRKIYNGMMKTYFYMFPGPKPPRRKKMVQPEE
;
A
#
# COMPACT_ATOMS: atom_id res chain seq x y z
N THR A 1 -7.95 -12.13 -32.48
CA THR A 1 -7.47 -11.09 -31.79
C THR A 1 -6.89 -11.45 -30.44
N ARG A 2 -5.83 -11.38 -30.38
CA ARG A 2 -4.71 -11.51 -29.56
C ARG A 2 -4.77 -10.47 -28.52
N VAL A 3 -5.58 -10.78 -27.67
CA VAL A 3 -5.48 -10.19 -26.40
C VAL A 3 -4.14 -10.61 -25.88
N ARG A 4 -3.56 -10.02 -25.57
CA ARG A 4 -2.40 -9.86 -25.14
C ARG A 4 -1.86 -10.64 -24.07
N SER A 5 -2.38 -11.86 -23.89
CA SER A 5 -1.53 -12.98 -23.64
C SER A 5 -0.34 -12.79 -24.36
N SER A 6 -0.88 -12.60 -25.25
CA SER A 6 -0.28 -12.15 -26.26
C SER A 6 0.40 -10.83 -26.02
N ALA A 7 0.01 -9.99 -25.28
CA ALA A 7 0.91 -8.92 -25.04
C ALA A 7 2.22 -9.46 -24.52
N ALA A 8 2.18 -10.45 -23.68
CA ALA A 8 3.41 -11.05 -23.23
C ALA A 8 4.07 -11.92 -24.28
N SER A 9 3.35 -12.85 -24.87
CA SER A 9 3.96 -13.78 -25.82
C SER A 9 4.14 -13.17 -27.21
N ASP A 10 3.31 -12.21 -27.62
CA ASP A 10 3.47 -11.54 -28.90
C ASP A 10 4.49 -10.41 -28.85
N VAL A 11 4.67 -9.82 -27.69
CA VAL A 11 5.80 -8.93 -27.44
C VAL A 11 7.09 -9.74 -27.40
N TYR A 12 7.04 -10.93 -26.80
CA TYR A 12 8.15 -11.88 -26.86
C TYR A 12 8.53 -12.23 -28.30
N LYS A 13 7.56 -12.51 -29.13
CA LYS A 13 7.76 -12.93 -30.51
C LYS A 13 8.11 -11.81 -31.47
N ARG A 14 7.68 -10.58 -31.20
CA ARG A 14 7.86 -9.45 -32.12
C ARG A 14 9.12 -8.64 -31.93
N GLN A 15 9.71 -8.72 -30.78
CA GLN A 15 10.75 -7.74 -30.42
C GLN A 15 12.15 -8.27 -30.34
N GLY A 16 12.43 -9.49 -30.75
CA GLY A 16 13.79 -10.01 -30.89
C GLY A 16 14.91 -9.49 -29.99
N LYS A 17 14.68 -8.45 -29.21
CA LYS A 17 15.57 -7.82 -28.23
C LYS A 17 14.94 -6.72 -27.39
N MET A 18 13.63 -6.44 -27.49
CA MET A 18 12.99 -5.45 -26.62
C MET A 18 12.29 -6.15 -25.47
N SER A 19 12.44 -5.61 -24.28
CA SER A 19 11.82 -6.12 -23.07
C SER A 19 10.31 -6.29 -23.23
N ASN A 20 9.80 -7.45 -22.88
CA ASN A 20 8.37 -7.71 -22.87
C ASN A 20 7.70 -6.86 -21.83
N LYS A 21 6.85 -5.94 -22.26
CA LYS A 21 6.08 -5.14 -21.33
C LYS A 21 4.73 -5.76 -21.07
N TYR A 22 4.53 -6.14 -19.83
CA TYR A 22 3.22 -6.47 -19.27
C TYR A 22 2.61 -5.23 -18.65
N GLU A 23 1.32 -5.24 -18.44
CA GLU A 23 0.64 -4.24 -17.61
C GLU A 23 0.30 -4.81 -16.24
N PHE A 24 0.54 -4.00 -15.23
CA PHE A 24 0.24 -4.33 -13.83
C PHE A 24 -0.68 -3.27 -13.24
N ILE A 25 -1.56 -3.71 -12.35
CA ILE A 25 -2.49 -2.84 -11.65
C ILE A 25 -2.12 -2.83 -10.16
N ALA A 26 -1.91 -1.64 -9.63
CA ALA A 26 -1.65 -1.38 -8.22
C ALA A 26 -2.85 -0.67 -7.59
N PRO A 27 -3.79 -1.40 -6.95
CA PRO A 27 -4.85 -0.78 -6.17
C PRO A 27 -4.23 -0.01 -4.99
N CYS A 28 -4.74 1.19 -4.74
CA CYS A 28 -4.27 2.04 -3.67
C CYS A 28 -5.44 2.78 -3.00
N HIS A 29 -5.16 3.48 -1.92
CA HIS A 29 -6.17 4.25 -1.21
C HIS A 29 -6.69 5.40 -2.09
N PHE A 30 -8.01 5.52 -2.17
CA PHE A 30 -8.67 6.61 -2.88
C PHE A 30 -8.20 7.97 -2.36
N GLY A 31 -7.84 8.86 -3.27
CA GLY A 31 -7.27 10.16 -2.95
C GLY A 31 -5.75 10.19 -2.79
N LEU A 32 -5.09 9.03 -2.77
CA LEU A 32 -3.64 8.89 -2.62
C LEU A 32 -2.97 8.27 -3.85
N GLU A 33 -3.64 8.29 -4.99
CA GLU A 33 -3.15 7.71 -6.25
C GLU A 33 -1.86 8.41 -6.71
N ALA A 34 -1.73 9.72 -6.49
CA ALA A 34 -0.52 10.45 -6.85
C ALA A 34 0.71 10.00 -6.05
N VAL A 35 0.53 9.57 -4.80
CA VAL A 35 1.60 9.02 -3.98
C VAL A 35 2.05 7.66 -4.52
N CYS A 36 1.10 6.79 -4.81
CA CYS A 36 1.37 5.47 -5.40
C CYS A 36 2.04 5.59 -6.78
N LYS A 37 1.54 6.47 -7.63
CA LYS A 37 2.14 6.79 -8.94
C LYS A 37 3.60 7.19 -8.81
N ARG A 38 3.92 8.09 -7.89
CA ARG A 38 5.28 8.57 -7.68
C ARG A 38 6.19 7.44 -7.21
N GLU A 39 5.72 6.61 -6.31
CA GLU A 39 6.46 5.46 -5.81
C GLU A 39 6.80 4.46 -6.93
N ILE A 40 5.86 4.18 -7.82
CA ILE A 40 6.07 3.31 -8.98
C ILE A 40 7.06 3.94 -9.97
N ALA A 41 6.93 5.23 -10.26
CA ALA A 41 7.84 5.96 -11.14
C ALA A 41 9.27 6.00 -10.58
N ASP A 42 9.42 6.23 -9.28
CA ASP A 42 10.72 6.23 -8.58
C ASP A 42 11.37 4.84 -8.59
N LEU A 43 10.56 3.78 -8.62
CA LEU A 43 11.05 2.41 -8.77
C LEU A 43 11.56 2.11 -10.21
N GLY A 44 11.27 2.99 -11.17
CA GLY A 44 11.78 2.94 -12.54
C GLY A 44 10.79 2.42 -13.58
N TYR A 45 9.49 2.35 -13.27
CA TYR A 45 8.50 1.82 -14.19
C TYR A 45 7.62 2.90 -14.80
N GLU A 46 7.20 2.64 -16.04
CA GLU A 46 6.34 3.54 -16.82
C GLU A 46 4.90 3.50 -16.30
N ILE A 47 4.34 4.67 -16.04
CA ILE A 47 2.94 4.82 -15.69
C ILE A 47 2.09 4.80 -16.96
N VAL A 48 1.14 3.88 -17.03
CA VAL A 48 0.21 3.76 -18.16
C VAL A 48 -1.05 4.57 -17.92
N LYS A 49 -1.63 4.47 -16.72
CA LYS A 49 -2.89 5.11 -16.39
C LYS A 49 -3.06 5.28 -14.89
N VAL A 50 -3.63 6.41 -14.49
CA VAL A 50 -4.04 6.68 -13.11
C VAL A 50 -5.56 6.84 -13.09
N GLU A 51 -6.21 6.06 -12.26
CA GLU A 51 -7.66 6.07 -12.07
C GLU A 51 -7.98 6.16 -10.57
N ASP A 52 -9.23 6.42 -10.25
CA ASP A 52 -9.67 6.39 -8.86
C ASP A 52 -9.39 5.04 -8.21
N GLY A 53 -8.55 5.04 -7.18
CA GLY A 53 -8.21 3.86 -6.40
C GLY A 53 -7.21 2.89 -7.04
N LYS A 54 -6.61 3.22 -8.18
CA LYS A 54 -5.62 2.33 -8.81
C LYS A 54 -4.67 3.06 -9.77
N VAL A 55 -3.47 2.50 -9.89
CA VAL A 55 -2.45 2.92 -10.87
C VAL A 55 -2.08 1.73 -11.72
N THR A 56 -2.11 1.90 -13.04
CA THR A 56 -1.63 0.89 -13.99
C THR A 56 -0.25 1.28 -14.49
N PHE A 57 0.68 0.36 -14.48
CA PHE A 57 2.06 0.57 -14.92
C PHE A 57 2.53 -0.59 -15.80
N ALA A 58 3.59 -0.35 -16.56
CA ALA A 58 4.16 -1.32 -17.49
C ALA A 58 5.57 -1.73 -17.08
N GLY A 59 5.90 -2.98 -17.31
CA GLY A 59 7.22 -3.53 -17.07
C GLY A 59 7.31 -5.00 -17.50
N ASP A 60 8.46 -5.59 -17.30
CA ASP A 60 8.68 -7.02 -17.45
C ASP A 60 8.34 -7.80 -16.17
N MET A 61 8.71 -9.07 -16.08
CA MET A 61 8.45 -9.85 -14.86
C MET A 61 9.30 -9.41 -13.66
N ASP A 62 10.40 -8.72 -13.88
CA ASP A 62 11.14 -8.00 -12.85
C ASP A 62 10.23 -6.97 -12.14
N ALA A 63 9.38 -6.29 -12.91
CA ALA A 63 8.43 -5.31 -12.37
C ALA A 63 7.42 -5.96 -11.41
N LEU A 64 6.90 -7.14 -11.74
CA LEU A 64 6.04 -7.91 -10.85
C LEU A 64 6.71 -8.19 -9.50
N VAL A 65 7.94 -8.67 -9.55
CA VAL A 65 8.73 -9.02 -8.36
C VAL A 65 9.06 -7.79 -7.53
N ARG A 66 9.66 -6.78 -8.17
CA ARG A 66 10.11 -5.57 -7.46
C ARG A 66 8.95 -4.74 -6.93
N ALA A 67 7.85 -4.64 -7.66
CA ALA A 67 6.66 -3.94 -7.17
C ALA A 67 6.11 -4.58 -5.89
N ASN A 68 6.01 -5.90 -5.84
CA ASN A 68 5.58 -6.61 -4.63
C ASN A 68 6.52 -6.40 -3.44
N ILE A 69 7.82 -6.38 -3.67
CA ILE A 69 8.83 -6.26 -2.60
C ILE A 69 8.96 -4.80 -2.12
N PHE A 70 9.00 -3.83 -3.02
CA PHE A 70 9.40 -2.46 -2.71
C PHE A 70 8.26 -1.45 -2.54
N LEU A 71 7.09 -1.68 -3.13
CA LEU A 71 6.00 -0.69 -3.03
C LEU A 71 5.37 -0.70 -1.64
N ARG A 72 5.24 0.49 -1.07
CA ARG A 72 4.76 0.72 0.31
C ARG A 72 3.29 1.08 0.37
N THR A 73 2.74 1.64 -0.71
CA THR A 73 1.45 2.34 -0.69
C THR A 73 0.37 1.66 -1.52
N THR A 74 0.65 0.51 -2.08
CA THR A 74 -0.34 -0.33 -2.78
C THR A 74 -0.77 -1.53 -1.97
N GLN A 75 -2.01 -1.95 -2.15
CA GLN A 75 -2.58 -3.11 -1.45
C GLN A 75 -2.13 -4.44 -2.02
N ARG A 76 -1.90 -4.49 -3.33
CA ARG A 76 -1.49 -5.69 -4.07
C ARG A 76 -1.02 -5.32 -5.47
N ILE A 77 -0.45 -6.29 -6.16
CA ILE A 77 -0.08 -6.16 -7.56
C ILE A 77 -0.84 -7.20 -8.37
N LEU A 78 -1.63 -6.74 -9.33
CA LEU A 78 -2.35 -7.59 -10.26
C LEU A 78 -1.64 -7.62 -11.61
N LEU A 79 -1.42 -8.81 -12.16
CA LEU A 79 -1.04 -8.96 -13.56
C LEU A 79 -2.29 -8.85 -14.43
N LYS A 80 -2.40 -7.80 -15.22
CA LYS A 80 -3.53 -7.58 -16.11
C LYS A 80 -3.52 -8.59 -17.26
N VAL A 81 -4.57 -9.37 -17.40
CA VAL A 81 -4.68 -10.39 -18.44
C VAL A 81 -5.71 -10.05 -19.50
N ALA A 82 -6.71 -9.24 -19.20
CA ALA A 82 -7.74 -8.83 -20.14
C ALA A 82 -8.39 -7.50 -19.76
N GLU A 83 -8.87 -6.79 -20.79
CA GLU A 83 -9.72 -5.62 -20.65
C GLU A 83 -10.66 -5.55 -21.85
N PHE A 84 -11.96 -5.44 -21.60
CA PHE A 84 -12.99 -5.39 -22.64
C PHE A 84 -14.28 -4.76 -22.09
N LYS A 85 -15.13 -4.29 -22.99
CA LYS A 85 -16.48 -3.84 -22.64
C LYS A 85 -17.45 -5.01 -22.59
N ALA A 86 -18.32 -5.06 -21.59
CA ALA A 86 -19.40 -6.01 -21.50
C ALA A 86 -20.65 -5.36 -20.89
N LEU A 87 -21.77 -5.47 -21.59
CA LEU A 87 -23.09 -4.95 -21.17
C LEU A 87 -24.03 -6.06 -20.72
N THR A 88 -23.73 -7.30 -21.08
CA THR A 88 -24.52 -8.48 -20.75
C THR A 88 -23.63 -9.58 -20.19
N PHE A 89 -24.24 -10.51 -19.47
CA PHE A 89 -23.53 -11.69 -18.95
C PHE A 89 -23.02 -12.60 -20.07
N GLU A 90 -23.71 -12.65 -21.20
CA GLU A 90 -23.24 -13.40 -22.37
C GLU A 90 -21.98 -12.77 -22.96
N GLU A 91 -21.94 -11.45 -23.10
CA GLU A 91 -20.73 -10.74 -23.54
C GLU A 91 -19.57 -10.97 -22.57
N LEU A 92 -19.83 -10.91 -21.26
CA LEU A 92 -18.83 -11.20 -20.23
C LEU A 92 -18.28 -12.63 -20.39
N PHE A 93 -19.18 -13.62 -20.51
CA PHE A 93 -18.80 -15.02 -20.68
C PHE A 93 -17.94 -15.25 -21.92
N GLN A 94 -18.40 -14.77 -23.07
CA GLN A 94 -17.68 -14.98 -24.34
C GLN A 94 -16.32 -14.29 -24.37
N ASN A 95 -16.22 -13.08 -23.85
CA ASN A 95 -14.94 -12.36 -23.81
C ASN A 95 -13.96 -12.99 -22.83
N VAL A 96 -14.41 -13.47 -21.68
CA VAL A 96 -13.55 -14.19 -20.74
C VAL A 96 -13.08 -15.52 -21.33
N LYS A 97 -13.95 -16.25 -22.02
CA LYS A 97 -13.60 -17.50 -22.69
C LYS A 97 -12.53 -17.33 -23.78
N LYS A 98 -12.48 -16.17 -24.43
CA LYS A 98 -11.44 -15.85 -25.44
C LYS A 98 -10.06 -15.60 -24.85
N VAL A 99 -9.96 -15.32 -23.57
CA VAL A 99 -8.67 -15.16 -22.91
C VAL A 99 -7.92 -16.50 -22.94
N PRO A 100 -6.66 -16.54 -23.35
CA PRO A 100 -5.89 -17.79 -23.38
C PRO A 100 -5.41 -18.18 -21.98
N TRP A 101 -6.33 -18.63 -21.15
CA TRP A 101 -6.07 -19.01 -19.75
C TRP A 101 -5.00 -20.10 -19.63
N GLU A 102 -4.91 -20.98 -20.61
CA GLU A 102 -3.89 -22.04 -20.68
C GLU A 102 -2.44 -21.51 -20.70
N GLU A 103 -2.24 -20.26 -21.10
CA GLU A 103 -0.92 -19.63 -21.03
C GLU A 103 -0.54 -19.21 -19.59
N TYR A 104 -1.54 -19.09 -18.72
CA TYR A 104 -1.34 -18.74 -17.33
C TYR A 104 -1.52 -19.95 -16.40
N PHE A 105 -2.46 -20.84 -16.71
CA PHE A 105 -2.86 -21.94 -15.84
C PHE A 105 -2.41 -23.28 -16.38
N PRO A 106 -1.55 -24.01 -15.63
CA PRO A 106 -1.36 -25.44 -15.86
C PRO A 106 -2.67 -26.22 -15.67
N SER A 107 -2.74 -27.44 -16.19
CA SER A 107 -3.94 -28.29 -16.09
C SER A 107 -4.33 -28.65 -14.65
N ASP A 108 -3.40 -28.61 -13.71
CA ASP A 108 -3.60 -28.88 -12.28
C ASP A 108 -3.84 -27.60 -11.44
N ALA A 109 -3.87 -26.42 -12.07
CA ALA A 109 -4.05 -25.14 -11.38
C ALA A 109 -5.38 -25.08 -10.61
N ARG A 110 -5.31 -24.48 -9.42
CA ARG A 110 -6.50 -24.04 -8.68
C ARG A 110 -6.73 -22.57 -9.01
N PHE A 111 -7.81 -22.28 -9.71
CA PHE A 111 -8.15 -20.92 -10.11
C PHE A 111 -9.60 -20.59 -9.76
N TRP A 112 -9.80 -19.38 -9.24
CA TRP A 112 -11.12 -18.87 -8.89
C TRP A 112 -11.11 -17.35 -8.87
N VAL A 113 -12.29 -16.75 -8.90
CA VAL A 113 -12.43 -15.30 -8.73
C VAL A 113 -12.55 -14.99 -7.24
N THR A 114 -11.53 -14.39 -6.66
CA THR A 114 -11.49 -14.06 -5.24
C THR A 114 -12.31 -12.82 -4.91
N LYS A 115 -12.41 -11.89 -5.85
CA LYS A 115 -13.16 -10.66 -5.70
C LYS A 115 -13.61 -10.14 -7.07
N ALA A 116 -14.86 -9.71 -7.12
CA ALA A 116 -15.40 -8.92 -8.21
C ALA A 116 -15.96 -7.61 -7.66
N THR A 117 -15.65 -6.51 -8.33
CA THR A 117 -16.22 -5.19 -8.03
C THR A 117 -16.86 -4.62 -9.28
N SER A 118 -17.99 -3.95 -9.13
CA SER A 118 -18.66 -3.28 -10.24
C SER A 118 -19.21 -1.94 -9.80
N VAL A 119 -18.83 -0.90 -10.52
CA VAL A 119 -19.25 0.48 -10.27
C VAL A 119 -19.74 1.11 -11.56
N LYS A 120 -20.88 1.80 -11.52
CA LYS A 120 -21.47 2.52 -12.67
C LYS A 120 -21.59 1.66 -13.92
N SER A 121 -22.00 0.41 -13.76
CA SER A 121 -22.05 -0.59 -14.84
C SER A 121 -23.38 -1.34 -14.84
N LYS A 122 -23.75 -1.87 -16.00
CA LYS A 122 -24.97 -2.68 -16.14
C LYS A 122 -24.86 -4.01 -15.42
N LEU A 123 -23.71 -4.65 -15.46
CA LEU A 123 -23.41 -5.84 -14.67
C LEU A 123 -22.96 -5.38 -13.28
N PHE A 124 -23.77 -5.64 -12.25
CA PHE A 124 -23.54 -5.10 -10.91
C PHE A 124 -23.50 -6.13 -9.77
N SER A 125 -23.92 -7.38 -10.03
CA SER A 125 -23.89 -8.42 -8.99
C SER A 125 -22.52 -9.09 -8.91
N PRO A 126 -21.72 -8.85 -7.84
CA PRO A 126 -20.41 -9.47 -7.71
C PRO A 126 -20.43 -10.99 -7.74
N SER A 127 -21.41 -11.62 -7.09
CA SER A 127 -21.53 -13.08 -7.06
C SER A 127 -21.83 -13.68 -8.43
N ASP A 128 -22.69 -13.04 -9.21
CA ASP A 128 -22.99 -13.47 -10.58
C ASP A 128 -21.78 -13.28 -11.50
N ILE A 129 -21.09 -12.16 -11.38
CA ILE A 129 -19.86 -11.90 -12.13
C ILE A 129 -18.81 -12.97 -11.83
N GLN A 130 -18.58 -13.29 -10.56
CA GLN A 130 -17.63 -14.34 -10.14
C GLN A 130 -18.00 -15.70 -10.74
N SER A 131 -19.27 -16.09 -10.67
CA SER A 131 -19.76 -17.37 -11.19
C SER A 131 -19.59 -17.48 -12.71
N ILE A 132 -19.94 -16.45 -13.44
CA ILE A 132 -19.86 -16.42 -14.90
C ILE A 132 -18.40 -16.42 -15.37
N VAL A 133 -17.54 -15.63 -14.74
CA VAL A 133 -16.11 -15.61 -15.07
C VAL A 133 -15.46 -16.96 -14.78
N LYS A 134 -15.75 -17.57 -13.64
CA LYS A 134 -15.24 -18.93 -13.30
C LYS A 134 -15.69 -19.95 -14.34
N LYS A 135 -16.96 -19.94 -14.71
CA LYS A 135 -17.50 -20.85 -15.72
C LYS A 135 -16.81 -20.69 -17.08
N ALA A 136 -16.60 -19.46 -17.51
CA ALA A 136 -15.90 -19.18 -18.78
C ALA A 136 -14.46 -19.66 -18.78
N MET A 137 -13.73 -19.44 -17.68
CA MET A 137 -12.36 -19.95 -17.50
C MET A 137 -12.33 -21.50 -17.57
N VAL A 138 -13.26 -22.15 -16.89
CA VAL A 138 -13.36 -23.62 -16.90
C VAL A 138 -13.63 -24.15 -18.31
N GLU A 139 -14.58 -23.56 -19.03
CA GLU A 139 -14.89 -23.96 -20.40
C GLU A 139 -13.69 -23.78 -21.34
N ARG A 140 -12.95 -22.68 -21.21
CA ARG A 140 -11.71 -22.48 -21.98
C ARG A 140 -10.67 -23.55 -21.69
N MET A 141 -10.45 -23.85 -20.42
CA MET A 141 -9.48 -24.84 -19.99
C MET A 141 -9.84 -26.25 -20.44
N LYS A 142 -11.15 -26.62 -20.38
CA LYS A 142 -11.64 -27.90 -20.89
C LYS A 142 -11.38 -28.06 -22.39
N GLU A 143 -11.65 -27.04 -23.17
CA GLU A 143 -11.43 -27.07 -24.63
C GLU A 143 -9.94 -27.19 -24.96
N HIS A 144 -9.07 -26.50 -24.25
CA HIS A 144 -7.65 -26.50 -24.53
C HIS A 144 -6.98 -27.84 -24.12
N TYR A 145 -7.25 -28.31 -22.91
CA TYR A 145 -6.64 -29.52 -22.37
C TYR A 145 -7.37 -30.82 -22.74
N HIS A 146 -8.52 -30.75 -23.38
CA HIS A 146 -9.35 -31.89 -23.76
C HIS A 146 -9.73 -32.79 -22.57
N ILE A 147 -10.02 -32.20 -21.41
CA ILE A 147 -10.38 -32.87 -20.17
C ILE A 147 -11.72 -32.31 -19.64
N ASN A 148 -12.48 -33.14 -18.94
CA ASN A 148 -13.75 -32.76 -18.35
C ASN A 148 -13.69 -32.49 -16.85
N TRP A 149 -12.58 -32.84 -16.22
CA TRP A 149 -12.38 -32.69 -14.79
C TRP A 149 -10.96 -32.25 -14.49
N PHE A 150 -10.80 -31.31 -13.55
CA PHE A 150 -9.52 -30.77 -13.11
C PHE A 150 -9.21 -31.25 -11.69
N GLU A 151 -8.02 -31.75 -11.45
CA GLU A 151 -7.59 -32.22 -10.14
C GLU A 151 -7.46 -31.09 -9.12
N GLU A 152 -7.12 -29.87 -9.57
CA GLU A 152 -6.96 -28.69 -8.73
C GLU A 152 -6.04 -28.91 -7.51
N ASP A 153 -4.97 -29.65 -7.71
CA ASP A 153 -3.96 -29.99 -6.69
C ASP A 153 -2.63 -29.23 -6.88
N GLY A 154 -2.58 -28.37 -7.88
CA GLY A 154 -1.43 -27.52 -8.17
C GLY A 154 -1.47 -26.18 -7.44
N ALA A 155 -0.74 -25.21 -7.97
CA ALA A 155 -0.66 -23.87 -7.39
C ALA A 155 -1.98 -23.08 -7.51
N ASP A 156 -2.16 -22.14 -6.62
CA ASP A 156 -3.29 -21.21 -6.62
C ASP A 156 -3.07 -20.05 -7.58
N TYR A 157 -4.11 -19.74 -8.37
CA TYR A 157 -4.15 -18.60 -9.28
C TYR A 157 -5.40 -17.76 -8.98
N PRO A 158 -5.35 -16.90 -7.96
CA PRO A 158 -6.48 -16.05 -7.61
C PRO A 158 -6.71 -15.00 -8.70
N VAL A 159 -7.95 -14.83 -9.10
CA VAL A 159 -8.36 -13.88 -10.14
C VAL A 159 -9.20 -12.77 -9.53
N ARG A 160 -8.98 -11.54 -9.95
CA ARG A 160 -9.80 -10.39 -9.60
C ARG A 160 -10.43 -9.77 -10.84
N VAL A 161 -11.69 -9.40 -10.71
CA VAL A 161 -12.47 -8.76 -11.77
C VAL A 161 -12.92 -7.38 -11.29
N ILE A 162 -12.60 -6.37 -12.08
CA ILE A 162 -12.96 -4.98 -11.82
C ILE A 162 -13.80 -4.49 -12.98
N ILE A 163 -15.04 -4.08 -12.73
CA ILE A 163 -15.90 -3.48 -13.75
C ILE A 163 -16.16 -2.03 -13.36
N TYR A 164 -15.84 -1.14 -14.28
CA TYR A 164 -16.08 0.29 -14.13
C TYR A 164 -16.58 0.88 -15.45
N LYS A 165 -17.75 1.53 -15.42
CA LYS A 165 -18.39 2.10 -16.61
C LYS A 165 -18.46 1.08 -17.76
N ASP A 166 -18.90 -0.13 -17.44
CA ASP A 166 -19.03 -1.28 -18.36
C ASP A 166 -17.72 -1.83 -18.94
N ILE A 167 -16.57 -1.33 -18.49
CA ILE A 167 -15.26 -1.88 -18.85
C ILE A 167 -14.83 -2.89 -17.81
N VAL A 168 -14.59 -4.11 -18.28
CA VAL A 168 -14.15 -5.26 -17.47
C VAL A 168 -12.62 -5.32 -17.53
N THR A 169 -11.98 -5.31 -16.40
CA THR A 169 -10.54 -5.55 -16.25
C THR A 169 -10.33 -6.79 -15.41
N ILE A 170 -9.54 -7.73 -15.90
CA ILE A 170 -9.23 -8.98 -15.21
C ILE A 170 -7.74 -9.03 -14.91
N GLY A 171 -7.40 -9.37 -13.68
CA GLY A 171 -6.03 -9.50 -13.23
C GLY A 171 -5.79 -10.75 -12.39
N LEU A 172 -4.59 -11.29 -12.48
CA LEU A 172 -4.10 -12.32 -11.58
C LEU A 172 -3.50 -11.67 -10.34
N ASP A 173 -3.89 -12.10 -9.16
CA ASP A 173 -3.35 -11.60 -7.91
C ASP A 173 -1.98 -12.21 -7.64
N THR A 174 -0.93 -11.43 -7.88
CA THR A 174 0.46 -11.86 -7.71
C THR A 174 0.92 -11.82 -6.25
N SER A 175 0.21 -11.09 -5.40
CA SER A 175 0.60 -10.82 -4.02
C SER A 175 0.09 -11.87 -3.03
N GLY A 176 -1.16 -12.30 -3.18
CA GLY A 176 -1.86 -13.16 -2.24
C GLY A 176 -2.45 -12.34 -1.09
N GLU A 177 -1.90 -12.47 0.11
CA GLU A 177 -2.28 -11.59 1.21
C GLU A 177 -1.95 -10.13 0.87
N SER A 178 -2.81 -9.21 1.36
CA SER A 178 -2.60 -7.78 1.14
C SER A 178 -1.20 -7.32 1.59
N LEU A 179 -0.57 -6.44 0.81
CA LEU A 179 0.79 -5.98 1.04
C LEU A 179 0.96 -5.17 2.32
N HIS A 180 -0.13 -4.65 2.92
CA HIS A 180 -0.04 -4.04 4.25
C HIS A 180 0.49 -5.01 5.30
N LYS A 181 0.25 -6.29 5.12
CA LYS A 181 0.78 -7.34 5.99
C LYS A 181 2.28 -7.53 5.73
N ARG A 182 3.10 -6.64 6.33
CA ARG A 182 4.56 -6.69 6.25
C ARG A 182 5.16 -7.87 7.02
N GLY A 183 4.44 -8.37 8.02
CA GLY A 183 4.89 -9.44 8.90
C GLY A 183 5.38 -9.00 10.29
N TYR A 184 5.54 -7.70 10.54
CA TYR A 184 6.03 -7.24 11.83
C TYR A 184 4.94 -7.12 12.90
N ARG A 185 3.69 -6.90 12.49
CA ARG A 185 2.59 -6.70 13.44
C ARG A 185 2.03 -8.03 13.94
N ARG A 186 2.03 -8.19 15.23
CA ARG A 186 1.35 -9.29 15.92
C ARG A 186 0.43 -8.71 16.98
N MET A 187 -0.71 -9.35 17.19
CA MET A 187 -1.71 -9.04 18.22
C MET A 187 -1.99 -7.56 18.43
N VAL A 188 -3.19 -7.13 18.09
CA VAL A 188 -3.67 -5.77 18.29
C VAL A 188 -5.04 -5.82 18.93
N SER A 189 -5.20 -5.13 20.05
CA SER A 189 -6.48 -5.01 20.75
C SER A 189 -7.47 -4.07 20.08
N LYS A 190 -6.99 -3.17 19.22
CA LYS A 190 -7.78 -2.23 18.40
C LYS A 190 -7.32 -2.32 16.96
N ALA A 191 -8.22 -2.12 16.00
CA ALA A 191 -7.87 -2.04 14.60
C ALA A 191 -6.97 -0.81 14.36
N PRO A 192 -5.67 -0.99 14.13
CA PRO A 192 -4.76 0.12 13.86
C PRO A 192 -4.93 0.60 12.44
N ILE A 193 -4.35 1.76 12.14
CA ILE A 193 -4.21 2.20 10.75
C ILE A 193 -3.42 1.16 9.94
N GLU A 194 -3.85 0.87 8.71
CA GLU A 194 -3.12 -0.03 7.84
C GLU A 194 -1.73 0.53 7.48
N GLU A 195 -0.75 -0.33 7.37
CA GLU A 195 0.64 0.04 7.07
C GLU A 195 0.77 0.76 5.73
N THR A 196 0.01 0.33 4.72
CA THR A 196 -0.01 0.97 3.40
C THR A 196 -0.58 2.39 3.45
N LEU A 197 -1.63 2.61 4.23
CA LEU A 197 -2.20 3.94 4.44
C LEU A 197 -1.23 4.82 5.23
N ALA A 198 -0.65 4.32 6.31
CA ALA A 198 0.34 5.04 7.09
C ALA A 198 1.54 5.47 6.24
N ALA A 199 2.07 4.56 5.43
CA ALA A 199 3.16 4.84 4.50
C ALA A 199 2.78 5.94 3.49
N ALA A 200 1.58 5.87 2.92
CA ALA A 200 1.10 6.86 1.96
C ALA A 200 0.94 8.25 2.61
N LEU A 201 0.43 8.32 3.83
CA LEU A 201 0.31 9.58 4.56
C LEU A 201 1.66 10.19 4.91
N ILE A 202 2.64 9.38 5.33
CA ILE A 202 4.01 9.85 5.56
C ILE A 202 4.60 10.44 4.26
N LYS A 203 4.46 9.73 3.14
CA LYS A 203 4.95 10.18 1.83
C LYS A 203 4.22 11.41 1.29
N LEU A 204 3.00 11.65 1.73
CA LEU A 204 2.24 12.87 1.39
C LEU A 204 2.80 14.11 2.09
N THR A 205 3.49 13.94 3.21
CA THR A 205 4.17 15.01 3.94
C THR A 205 5.58 15.24 3.40
N PRO A 206 6.20 16.42 3.64
CA PRO A 206 7.59 16.65 3.26
C PRO A 206 8.62 16.04 4.23
N TRP A 207 8.19 15.18 5.16
CA TRP A 207 9.11 14.50 6.06
C TRP A 207 10.15 13.67 5.29
N ASN A 208 11.38 13.68 5.78
CA ASN A 208 12.46 12.81 5.35
C ASN A 208 13.30 12.38 6.56
N LYS A 209 14.17 11.42 6.38
CA LYS A 209 14.94 10.79 7.47
C LYS A 209 15.87 11.76 8.23
N SER A 210 16.17 12.94 7.69
CA SER A 210 16.97 13.96 8.38
C SER A 210 16.14 14.82 9.35
N ARG A 211 14.83 14.66 9.36
CA ARG A 211 13.88 15.44 10.15
C ARG A 211 13.30 14.60 11.28
N ILE A 212 13.05 15.22 12.41
CA ILE A 212 12.41 14.57 13.55
C ILE A 212 10.96 14.20 13.23
N LEU A 213 10.55 13.01 13.64
CA LEU A 213 9.18 12.55 13.57
C LEU A 213 8.73 12.09 14.95
N VAL A 214 7.57 12.56 15.39
CA VAL A 214 6.94 12.11 16.64
C VAL A 214 5.50 11.71 16.37
N ASP A 215 5.10 10.54 16.85
CA ASP A 215 3.70 10.11 16.93
C ASP A 215 3.28 10.01 18.41
N PRO A 216 2.57 11.00 18.94
CA PRO A 216 2.16 11.01 20.35
C PRO A 216 1.01 10.07 20.69
N PHE A 217 0.42 9.42 19.70
CA PHE A 217 -0.62 8.38 19.83
C PHE A 217 -0.23 7.15 19.01
N CYS A 218 0.98 6.65 19.24
CA CYS A 218 1.59 5.68 18.32
C CYS A 218 0.91 4.31 18.29
N GLY A 219 0.11 3.96 19.30
CA GLY A 219 -0.50 2.65 19.37
C GLY A 219 0.54 1.55 19.20
N SER A 220 0.29 0.61 18.32
CA SER A 220 1.22 -0.48 18.00
C SER A 220 2.45 -0.06 17.17
N GLY A 221 2.63 1.24 16.92
CA GLY A 221 3.85 1.80 16.31
C GLY A 221 3.83 1.94 14.80
N THR A 222 2.69 1.93 14.16
CA THR A 222 2.61 1.89 12.68
C THR A 222 3.33 3.07 12.01
N PHE A 223 3.03 4.32 12.35
CA PHE A 223 3.72 5.46 11.76
C PHE A 223 5.23 5.47 12.04
N PRO A 224 5.68 5.32 13.29
CA PRO A 224 7.10 5.27 13.57
C PRO A 224 7.83 4.15 12.83
N ILE A 225 7.25 2.96 12.80
CA ILE A 225 7.89 1.79 12.16
C ILE A 225 7.97 1.98 10.63
N GLU A 226 6.88 2.41 9.98
CA GLU A 226 6.90 2.66 8.52
C GLU A 226 7.90 3.77 8.16
N ALA A 227 7.97 4.84 8.95
CA ALA A 227 8.95 5.92 8.74
C ALA A 227 10.39 5.42 8.91
N ALA A 228 10.68 4.63 9.94
CA ALA A 228 12.00 4.07 10.17
C ALA A 228 12.41 3.09 9.07
N MET A 229 11.49 2.26 8.61
CA MET A 229 11.74 1.37 7.46
C MET A 229 12.08 2.17 6.19
N MET A 230 11.37 3.26 5.92
CA MET A 230 11.69 4.15 4.80
C MET A 230 13.09 4.74 4.93
N GLY A 231 13.43 5.25 6.09
CA GLY A 231 14.72 5.87 6.34
C GLY A 231 15.90 4.90 6.27
N ALA A 232 15.70 3.66 6.69
CA ALA A 232 16.70 2.61 6.64
C ALA A 232 16.70 1.82 5.31
N ASN A 233 15.87 2.20 4.33
CA ASN A 233 15.69 1.48 3.06
C ASN A 233 15.32 0.00 3.26
N ILE A 234 14.50 -0.31 4.23
CA ILE A 234 13.96 -1.65 4.42
C ILE A 234 12.73 -1.80 3.55
N ALA A 235 12.80 -2.65 2.55
CA ALA A 235 11.66 -2.92 1.67
C ALA A 235 10.52 -3.57 2.44
N PRO A 236 9.27 -3.12 2.26
CA PRO A 236 8.14 -3.61 3.06
C PRO A 236 7.81 -5.08 2.82
N GLY A 237 8.16 -5.61 1.65
CA GLY A 237 7.88 -6.99 1.26
C GLY A 237 9.03 -7.97 1.48
N MET A 238 10.16 -7.55 2.07
CA MET A 238 11.34 -8.43 2.14
C MET A 238 11.23 -9.59 3.14
N HIS A 239 10.26 -9.56 4.04
CA HIS A 239 10.08 -10.59 5.08
C HIS A 239 8.76 -11.34 4.96
N ARG A 240 8.21 -11.41 3.76
CA ARG A 240 6.96 -12.13 3.48
C ARG A 240 7.07 -12.89 2.16
N GLU A 241 6.12 -13.79 1.96
CA GLU A 241 5.95 -14.54 0.71
C GLU A 241 4.88 -13.87 -0.17
N PHE A 242 4.93 -14.18 -1.46
CA PHE A 242 3.98 -13.70 -2.47
C PHE A 242 3.40 -14.87 -3.25
N GLN A 243 2.15 -14.74 -3.69
CA GLN A 243 1.46 -15.79 -4.43
C GLN A 243 2.22 -16.21 -5.70
N ALA A 244 2.76 -15.24 -6.44
CA ALA A 244 3.47 -15.49 -7.69
C ALA A 244 4.77 -16.28 -7.53
N GLN A 245 5.30 -16.43 -6.31
CA GLN A 245 6.45 -17.33 -6.07
C GLN A 245 6.15 -18.80 -6.40
N ASN A 246 4.87 -19.18 -6.43
CA ASN A 246 4.42 -20.51 -6.78
C ASN A 246 4.12 -20.70 -8.27
N TRP A 247 4.35 -19.69 -9.09
CA TRP A 247 4.01 -19.67 -10.53
C TRP A 247 5.27 -19.82 -11.39
N ASP A 248 5.96 -20.94 -11.30
CA ASP A 248 7.20 -21.17 -12.05
C ASP A 248 7.02 -21.07 -13.57
N ASN A 249 5.80 -21.32 -14.06
CA ASN A 249 5.42 -21.19 -15.46
C ASN A 249 5.29 -19.73 -15.93
N ILE A 250 5.16 -18.76 -15.02
CA ILE A 250 4.98 -17.33 -15.32
C ILE A 250 6.20 -16.53 -14.88
N VAL A 251 6.69 -16.75 -13.66
CA VAL A 251 7.77 -16.01 -13.03
C VAL A 251 8.91 -16.95 -12.64
N SER A 252 10.09 -16.71 -13.19
CA SER A 252 11.27 -17.49 -12.80
C SER A 252 11.59 -17.30 -11.31
N PRO A 253 11.85 -18.38 -10.55
CA PRO A 253 12.29 -18.28 -9.16
C PRO A 253 13.56 -17.43 -8.98
N LYS A 254 14.42 -17.35 -10.00
CA LYS A 254 15.62 -16.51 -9.99
C LYS A 254 15.30 -15.01 -9.88
N LEU A 255 14.16 -14.57 -10.42
CA LEU A 255 13.74 -13.17 -10.33
C LEU A 255 13.37 -12.79 -8.90
N PHE A 256 12.66 -13.64 -8.17
CA PHE A 256 12.39 -13.43 -6.75
C PHE A 256 13.66 -13.45 -5.91
N ALA A 257 14.54 -14.42 -6.13
CA ALA A 257 15.82 -14.49 -5.43
C ALA A 257 16.63 -13.20 -5.63
N ARG A 258 16.70 -12.71 -6.86
CA ARG A 258 17.38 -11.46 -7.21
C ARG A 258 16.72 -10.24 -6.58
N GLY A 259 15.39 -10.19 -6.56
CA GLY A 259 14.63 -9.12 -5.93
C GLY A 259 14.85 -9.04 -4.41
N PHE A 260 14.88 -10.17 -3.73
CA PHE A 260 15.20 -10.24 -2.30
C PHE A 260 16.65 -9.88 -2.01
N GLU A 261 17.61 -10.29 -2.83
CA GLU A 261 19.01 -9.86 -2.72
C GLU A 261 19.16 -8.34 -2.89
N GLU A 262 18.49 -7.76 -3.87
CA GLU A 262 18.43 -6.29 -4.05
C GLU A 262 17.91 -5.62 -2.78
N ALA A 263 16.80 -6.11 -2.22
CA ALA A 263 16.20 -5.56 -1.01
C ALA A 263 17.17 -5.61 0.17
N GLU A 264 17.82 -6.73 0.39
CA GLU A 264 18.81 -6.89 1.46
C GLU A 264 20.01 -5.94 1.28
N SER A 265 20.48 -5.76 0.05
CA SER A 265 21.62 -4.91 -0.26
C SER A 265 21.39 -3.43 0.02
N LEU A 266 20.13 -2.99 0.03
CA LEU A 266 19.75 -1.60 0.24
C LEU A 266 19.53 -1.22 1.71
N VAL A 267 19.43 -2.20 2.60
CA VAL A 267 19.19 -1.96 4.03
C VAL A 267 20.38 -1.23 4.65
N ASP A 268 20.10 -0.10 5.29
CA ASP A 268 21.07 0.68 6.04
C ASP A 268 20.49 1.07 7.41
N THR A 269 20.76 0.27 8.42
CA THR A 269 20.36 0.52 9.81
C THR A 269 21.34 1.39 10.58
N SER A 270 22.46 1.79 9.96
CA SER A 270 23.43 2.73 10.54
C SER A 270 22.98 4.19 10.40
N VAL A 271 21.90 4.44 9.69
CA VAL A 271 21.31 5.78 9.51
C VAL A 271 20.91 6.37 10.86
N GLU A 272 21.34 7.60 11.11
CA GLU A 272 20.89 8.36 12.27
C GLU A 272 19.51 8.99 11.97
N MET A 273 18.52 8.60 12.77
CA MET A 273 17.17 9.15 12.71
C MET A 273 16.68 9.48 14.10
N ASP A 274 15.85 10.52 14.20
CA ASP A 274 15.11 10.85 15.43
C ASP A 274 13.61 10.59 15.18
N ILE A 275 13.18 9.39 15.52
CA ILE A 275 11.79 8.95 15.44
C ILE A 275 11.35 8.52 16.83
N GLN A 276 10.23 9.08 17.29
CA GLN A 276 9.69 8.82 18.61
C GLN A 276 8.21 8.46 18.51
N GLY A 277 7.81 7.49 19.32
CA GLY A 277 6.42 7.07 19.49
C GLY A 277 6.02 7.09 20.95
N TYR A 278 4.90 7.72 21.26
CA TYR A 278 4.34 7.79 22.59
C TYR A 278 2.93 7.25 22.64
N ASP A 279 2.59 6.64 23.72
CA ASP A 279 1.21 6.23 24.06
C ASP A 279 1.04 6.27 25.55
N ILE A 280 -0.19 6.48 26.00
CA ILE A 280 -0.51 6.50 27.43
C ILE A 280 -0.55 5.08 28.04
N ASP A 281 -0.81 4.07 27.22
CA ASP A 281 -0.92 2.67 27.64
C ASP A 281 0.45 1.97 27.56
N PRO A 282 1.04 1.56 28.71
CA PRO A 282 2.34 0.91 28.72
C PRO A 282 2.36 -0.45 28.01
N GLN A 283 1.23 -1.16 27.94
CA GLN A 283 1.14 -2.45 27.24
C GLN A 283 1.20 -2.25 25.72
N ILE A 284 0.58 -1.19 25.21
CA ILE A 284 0.64 -0.83 23.79
C ILE A 284 2.06 -0.40 23.42
N VAL A 285 2.74 0.38 24.28
CA VAL A 285 4.14 0.76 24.07
C VAL A 285 5.05 -0.48 24.00
N LYS A 286 4.83 -1.45 24.84
CA LYS A 286 5.55 -2.74 24.80
C LYS A 286 5.31 -3.46 23.48
N ALA A 287 4.06 -3.53 23.01
CA ALA A 287 3.72 -4.12 21.73
C ALA A 287 4.39 -3.38 20.57
N ALA A 288 4.44 -2.05 20.62
CA ALA A 288 5.13 -1.23 19.60
C ALA A 288 6.63 -1.55 19.54
N ARG A 289 7.30 -1.69 20.67
CA ARG A 289 8.72 -2.09 20.73
C ARG A 289 8.94 -3.49 20.12
N GLU A 290 8.07 -4.43 20.40
CA GLU A 290 8.16 -5.79 19.84
C GLU A 290 7.93 -5.81 18.32
N ASN A 291 6.97 -5.02 17.84
CA ASN A 291 6.73 -4.83 16.42
C ASN A 291 7.96 -4.21 15.70
N ALA A 292 8.53 -3.17 16.29
CA ALA A 292 9.73 -2.52 15.77
C ALA A 292 10.93 -3.49 15.69
N LYS A 293 11.08 -4.34 16.67
CA LYS A 293 12.11 -5.39 16.69
C LYS A 293 11.90 -6.38 15.55
N ARG A 294 10.68 -6.84 15.32
CA ARG A 294 10.38 -7.73 14.18
C ARG A 294 10.62 -7.07 12.84
N ALA A 295 10.36 -5.76 12.73
CA ALA A 295 10.65 -4.99 11.53
C ALA A 295 12.13 -4.67 11.35
N GLY A 296 12.98 -4.92 12.35
CA GLY A 296 14.41 -4.63 12.30
C GLY A 296 14.76 -3.15 12.53
N VAL A 297 13.88 -2.38 13.16
CA VAL A 297 14.04 -0.92 13.35
C VAL A 297 13.97 -0.48 14.81
N ASP A 298 14.03 -1.39 15.75
CA ASP A 298 13.97 -1.09 17.20
C ASP A 298 15.08 -0.15 17.68
N GLY A 299 16.27 -0.23 17.09
CA GLY A 299 17.37 0.69 17.35
C GLY A 299 17.22 2.11 16.76
N LEU A 300 16.21 2.34 15.93
CA LEU A 300 15.97 3.60 15.21
C LEU A 300 14.81 4.41 15.78
N ILE A 301 14.04 3.84 16.71
CA ILE A 301 12.83 4.44 17.25
C ILE A 301 12.91 4.44 18.78
N HIS A 302 12.60 5.59 19.37
CA HIS A 302 12.38 5.69 20.82
C HIS A 302 10.87 5.61 21.10
N PHE A 303 10.45 4.56 21.80
CA PHE A 303 9.08 4.42 22.30
C PHE A 303 9.04 4.68 23.81
N GLN A 304 8.04 5.42 24.26
CA GLN A 304 7.88 5.75 25.67
C GLN A 304 6.39 5.89 26.03
N GLN A 305 6.02 5.42 27.22
CA GLN A 305 4.74 5.79 27.81
C GLN A 305 4.75 7.27 28.15
N ARG A 306 3.88 8.04 27.49
CA ARG A 306 3.78 9.49 27.72
C ARG A 306 2.41 9.98 27.25
N PRO A 307 1.69 10.75 28.07
CA PRO A 307 0.47 11.42 27.63
C PRO A 307 0.79 12.59 26.69
N VAL A 308 -0.16 12.96 25.82
CA VAL A 308 0.05 14.01 24.81
C VAL A 308 0.36 15.37 25.40
N HIS A 309 -0.20 15.70 26.58
CA HIS A 309 0.07 16.98 27.25
C HIS A 309 1.53 17.15 27.73
N HIS A 310 2.29 16.08 27.79
CA HIS A 310 3.74 16.11 28.06
C HIS A 310 4.59 16.11 26.79
N LEU A 311 3.97 16.18 25.61
CA LEU A 311 4.71 16.27 24.36
C LEU A 311 5.50 17.56 24.30
N SER A 312 6.82 17.45 24.23
CA SER A 312 7.75 18.55 24.06
C SER A 312 9.02 18.07 23.35
N HIS A 313 9.70 18.97 22.69
CA HIS A 313 10.97 18.65 22.04
C HIS A 313 11.85 19.89 21.96
N PRO A 314 13.15 19.81 22.27
CA PRO A 314 14.03 20.96 22.27
C PRO A 314 14.44 21.43 20.87
N LYS A 315 14.39 20.54 19.88
CA LYS A 315 14.77 20.86 18.50
C LYS A 315 13.58 21.43 17.71
N LYS A 316 13.90 22.24 16.70
CA LYS A 316 12.94 22.87 15.80
C LYS A 316 12.70 22.04 14.53
N TYR A 317 11.67 22.37 13.80
CA TYR A 317 11.37 21.85 12.45
C TYR A 317 11.08 20.35 12.38
N GLY A 318 10.56 19.77 13.45
CA GLY A 318 10.11 18.38 13.45
C GLY A 318 8.70 18.21 12.85
N PHE A 319 8.27 16.96 12.81
CA PHE A 319 6.96 16.53 12.32
C PHE A 319 6.22 15.77 13.39
N VAL A 320 4.94 16.06 13.55
CA VAL A 320 3.96 15.18 14.19
C VAL A 320 3.13 14.56 13.09
N ILE A 321 3.06 13.24 13.06
CA ILE A 321 2.15 12.48 12.19
C ILE A 321 1.46 11.47 13.09
N THR A 322 0.13 11.56 13.21
CA THR A 322 -0.56 10.81 14.24
C THR A 322 -2.02 10.50 13.88
N ASN A 323 -2.50 9.40 14.46
CA ASN A 323 -3.89 8.95 14.42
C ASN A 323 -4.44 8.88 15.85
N PRO A 324 -4.92 10.01 16.41
CA PRO A 324 -5.43 10.07 17.76
C PRO A 324 -6.79 9.35 17.89
N PRO A 325 -7.24 9.05 19.11
CA PRO A 325 -8.59 8.55 19.37
C PRO A 325 -9.66 9.50 18.81
N TYR A 326 -10.75 8.94 18.32
CA TYR A 326 -11.88 9.71 17.76
C TYR A 326 -13.25 9.25 18.27
N GLY A 327 -13.27 8.51 19.40
CA GLY A 327 -14.49 8.18 20.11
C GLY A 327 -15.27 7.00 19.53
N GLU A 328 -14.62 5.89 19.25
CA GLU A 328 -15.28 4.64 18.90
C GLU A 328 -16.16 4.09 20.02
N ARG A 329 -15.84 4.43 21.27
CA ARG A 329 -16.64 4.08 22.45
C ARG A 329 -17.37 5.30 22.99
N LEU A 330 -18.60 5.09 23.50
CA LEU A 330 -19.41 6.16 24.06
C LEU A 330 -18.71 6.89 25.23
N GLU A 331 -17.97 6.18 26.04
CA GLU A 331 -17.21 6.71 27.18
C GLU A 331 -16.04 7.61 26.73
N GLU A 332 -15.45 7.35 25.58
CA GLU A 332 -14.33 8.15 25.01
C GLU A 332 -14.82 9.49 24.42
N LYS A 333 -16.09 9.58 24.00
CA LYS A 333 -16.61 10.77 23.32
C LYS A 333 -16.68 12.02 24.20
N GLU A 334 -16.90 11.85 25.51
CA GLU A 334 -16.99 12.98 26.44
C GLU A 334 -15.63 13.63 26.68
N ASP A 335 -14.54 12.86 26.59
CA ASP A 335 -13.19 13.33 26.84
C ASP A 335 -12.46 13.86 25.58
N LEU A 336 -13.04 13.67 24.40
CA LEU A 336 -12.40 14.09 23.13
C LEU A 336 -12.11 15.59 23.09
N PRO A 337 -13.02 16.51 23.46
CA PRO A 337 -12.73 17.94 23.44
C PRO A 337 -11.49 18.30 24.24
N ALA A 338 -11.37 17.75 25.47
CA ALA A 338 -10.23 18.00 26.34
C ALA A 338 -8.92 17.43 25.74
N LEU A 339 -8.98 16.21 25.18
CA LEU A 339 -7.83 15.57 24.55
C LEU A 339 -7.31 16.39 23.37
N TYR A 340 -8.21 16.85 22.49
CA TYR A 340 -7.81 17.65 21.32
C TYR A 340 -7.33 19.06 21.69
N ARG A 341 -7.85 19.65 22.78
CA ARG A 341 -7.28 20.87 23.35
C ARG A 341 -5.86 20.66 23.86
N ASP A 342 -5.61 19.55 24.52
CA ASP A 342 -4.27 19.17 25.00
C ASP A 342 -3.30 18.98 23.82
N MET A 343 -3.77 18.37 22.73
CA MET A 343 -3.00 18.28 21.48
C MET A 343 -2.63 19.68 20.97
N GLY A 344 -3.60 20.56 20.87
CA GLY A 344 -3.39 21.94 20.39
C GLY A 344 -2.38 22.71 21.24
N LYS A 345 -2.44 22.57 22.55
CA LYS A 345 -1.47 23.18 23.48
C LYS A 345 -0.06 22.60 23.30
N ALA A 346 0.02 21.26 23.18
CA ALA A 346 1.30 20.59 22.97
C ALA A 346 1.94 21.02 21.64
N PHE A 347 1.16 21.09 20.55
CA PHE A 347 1.63 21.53 19.24
C PHE A 347 2.10 22.98 19.25
N ALA A 348 1.40 23.86 19.96
CA ALA A 348 1.80 25.26 20.12
C ALA A 348 3.16 25.43 20.80
N GLY A 349 3.55 24.47 21.64
CA GLY A 349 4.87 24.44 22.29
C GLY A 349 6.01 23.89 21.42
N LEU A 350 5.72 23.37 20.24
CA LEU A 350 6.71 22.83 19.30
C LEU A 350 7.13 23.89 18.29
N ASP A 351 8.31 24.45 18.48
CA ASP A 351 8.80 25.59 17.71
C ASP A 351 9.15 25.19 16.25
N GLY A 352 8.38 25.74 15.31
CA GLY A 352 8.59 25.55 13.87
C GLY A 352 8.21 24.15 13.36
N TRP A 353 7.43 23.39 14.12
CA TRP A 353 7.00 22.07 13.74
C TRP A 353 5.83 22.08 12.75
N SER A 354 5.71 21.01 12.00
CA SER A 354 4.56 20.69 11.16
C SER A 354 3.80 19.53 11.79
N GLU A 355 2.48 19.65 11.84
CA GLU A 355 1.62 18.62 12.43
C GLU A 355 0.64 18.09 11.39
N TYR A 356 0.45 16.77 11.40
CA TYR A 356 -0.45 16.05 10.52
C TYR A 356 -1.28 15.07 11.33
N VAL A 357 -2.59 15.21 11.27
CA VAL A 357 -3.53 14.43 12.09
C VAL A 357 -4.57 13.77 11.23
N ILE A 358 -4.65 12.43 11.26
CA ILE A 358 -5.75 11.69 10.65
C ILE A 358 -6.76 11.32 11.72
N THR A 359 -8.01 11.73 11.55
CA THR A 359 -9.07 11.48 12.52
C THR A 359 -10.46 11.51 11.88
N ALA A 360 -11.38 10.74 12.46
CA ALA A 360 -12.80 10.81 12.16
C ALA A 360 -13.55 11.85 13.00
N TYR A 361 -12.88 12.47 13.98
CA TYR A 361 -13.49 13.45 14.86
C TYR A 361 -13.75 14.78 14.11
N GLU A 362 -15.00 15.09 13.86
CA GLU A 362 -15.38 16.24 13.03
C GLU A 362 -15.01 17.60 13.62
N ASP A 363 -14.95 17.70 14.96
CA ASP A 363 -14.60 18.93 15.68
C ASP A 363 -13.09 19.07 15.97
N ALA A 364 -12.24 18.28 15.30
CA ALA A 364 -10.81 18.26 15.54
C ALA A 364 -10.16 19.65 15.43
N GLU A 365 -10.40 20.39 14.36
CA GLU A 365 -9.83 21.75 14.17
C GLU A 365 -10.28 22.71 15.26
N ARG A 366 -11.55 22.63 15.64
CA ARG A 366 -12.12 23.50 16.67
C ARG A 366 -11.40 23.35 18.00
N TYR A 367 -11.20 22.14 18.45
CA TYR A 367 -10.60 21.87 19.77
C TYR A 367 -9.08 21.91 19.75
N ILE A 368 -8.42 21.56 18.66
CA ILE A 368 -6.99 21.84 18.46
C ILE A 368 -6.75 23.36 18.49
N GLY A 369 -7.74 24.17 18.08
CA GLY A 369 -7.68 25.61 18.12
C GLY A 369 -6.87 26.23 16.98
N LYS A 370 -6.70 25.52 15.90
CA LYS A 370 -5.97 25.93 14.71
C LYS A 370 -6.68 25.41 13.46
N LYS A 371 -6.82 26.27 12.45
CA LYS A 371 -7.35 25.85 11.16
C LYS A 371 -6.27 25.19 10.32
N ALA A 372 -6.56 24.00 9.79
CA ALA A 372 -5.67 23.31 8.86
C ALA A 372 -5.53 24.11 7.55
N ALA A 373 -4.30 24.18 7.03
CA ALA A 373 -4.06 24.76 5.71
C ALA A 373 -4.71 23.93 4.62
N LYS A 374 -4.81 22.59 4.84
CA LYS A 374 -5.45 21.62 3.96
C LYS A 374 -5.99 20.48 4.79
N ASN A 375 -7.15 19.96 4.40
CA ASN A 375 -7.63 18.67 4.87
C ASN A 375 -7.97 17.78 3.67
N ARG A 376 -7.72 16.50 3.81
CA ARG A 376 -8.07 15.50 2.80
C ARG A 376 -9.01 14.47 3.39
N LYS A 377 -10.09 14.19 2.70
CA LYS A 377 -11.00 13.10 3.05
C LYS A 377 -10.33 11.78 2.69
N ILE A 378 -10.14 10.92 3.67
CA ILE A 378 -9.46 9.62 3.53
C ILE A 378 -10.33 8.55 4.18
N TYR A 379 -10.54 7.43 3.50
CA TYR A 379 -11.19 6.26 4.10
C TYR A 379 -10.15 5.34 4.73
N ASN A 380 -10.30 5.10 6.02
CA ASN A 380 -9.56 4.08 6.76
C ASN A 380 -10.48 2.86 6.92
N GLY A 381 -10.34 1.89 6.03
CA GLY A 381 -11.34 0.84 5.88
C GLY A 381 -12.68 1.43 5.43
N MET A 382 -13.76 1.15 6.18
CA MET A 382 -15.10 1.70 5.94
C MET A 382 -15.30 3.09 6.56
N MET A 383 -14.36 3.54 7.38
CA MET A 383 -14.49 4.76 8.17
C MET A 383 -14.02 5.98 7.39
N LYS A 384 -14.88 6.99 7.34
CA LYS A 384 -14.55 8.30 6.80
C LYS A 384 -13.71 9.08 7.81
N THR A 385 -12.50 9.44 7.40
CA THR A 385 -11.58 10.27 8.17
C THR A 385 -11.14 11.48 7.38
N TYR A 386 -10.49 12.43 8.07
CA TYR A 386 -9.84 13.58 7.46
C TYR A 386 -8.39 13.62 7.88
N PHE A 387 -7.53 13.90 6.94
CA PHE A 387 -6.12 14.17 7.18
C PHE A 387 -5.90 15.68 7.22
N TYR A 388 -5.81 16.22 8.44
CA TYR A 388 -5.59 17.64 8.69
C TYR A 388 -4.11 17.96 8.62
N MET A 389 -3.76 18.96 7.82
CA MET A 389 -2.38 19.36 7.56
C MET A 389 -2.13 20.76 8.13
N PHE A 390 -1.23 20.84 9.11
CA PHE A 390 -0.78 22.09 9.73
C PHE A 390 0.71 22.28 9.44
N PRO A 391 1.10 22.72 8.23
CA PRO A 391 2.49 22.83 7.85
C PRO A 391 3.16 23.99 8.60
N GLY A 392 4.36 23.72 9.09
CA GLY A 392 5.27 24.72 9.67
C GLY A 392 6.29 25.23 8.65
N PRO A 393 7.16 26.14 9.06
CA PRO A 393 8.21 26.69 8.20
C PRO A 393 9.23 25.63 7.82
N LYS A 394 9.89 25.85 6.69
CA LYS A 394 11.04 25.04 6.30
C LYS A 394 12.25 25.48 7.12
N PRO A 395 13.18 24.55 7.46
CA PRO A 395 14.42 24.92 8.10
C PRO A 395 15.22 25.85 7.19
N PRO A 396 15.98 26.82 7.77
CA PRO A 396 16.81 27.73 6.99
C PRO A 396 17.85 26.91 6.18
N ARG A 397 18.10 27.33 4.95
CA ARG A 397 19.16 26.74 4.12
C ARG A 397 20.48 26.95 4.82
N ARG A 398 21.32 25.92 5.03
CA ARG A 398 22.70 26.07 5.45
C ARG A 398 23.39 26.92 4.40
N LYS A 399 23.98 28.09 4.81
CA LYS A 399 24.88 28.84 3.96
C LYS A 399 26.02 27.89 3.61
N LYS A 400 26.29 27.68 2.32
CA LYS A 400 27.56 27.05 1.91
C LYS A 400 28.67 27.88 2.49
N MET A 401 29.47 27.29 3.35
CA MET A 401 30.73 27.92 3.75
C MET A 401 31.55 28.05 2.48
N VAL A 402 31.77 29.28 2.05
CA VAL A 402 32.77 29.59 1.03
C VAL A 402 34.10 29.25 1.68
N GLN A 403 34.80 28.23 1.18
CA GLN A 403 36.16 28.00 1.57
C GLN A 403 36.95 29.24 1.12
N PRO A 404 37.77 29.83 1.98
CA PRO A 404 38.69 30.87 1.51
C PRO A 404 39.61 30.28 0.46
N GLU A 405 39.66 30.89 -0.70
CA GLU A 405 40.70 30.60 -1.69
C GLU A 405 42.05 30.91 -1.04
N GLU A 406 42.94 29.92 -0.91
CA GLU A 406 44.34 30.09 -0.66
C GLU A 406 45.09 30.48 -1.95
#